data_204ba5307c03f12a077bd58858745335
#
_entry.id   204ba5307c03f12a077bd58858745335
#
_cell.length_a   1.000
_cell.length_b   1.000
_cell.length_c   1.000
_cell.angle_alpha   90.00
_cell.angle_beta   90.00
_cell.angle_gamma   90.00
#
_symmetry.space_group_name_H-M   'P 1'
#
loop_
_entity.id
_entity.type
_entity.pdbx_description
1 polymer ?
#
loop_
_entity_poly.entity_id
_entity_poly.type
_entity_poly.pdbx_seq_one_letter_code
_entity_poly.pdbx_strand_id
1 'polypeptide(L)'
;MPHEPLILVPGLMCDHAVWEPLLPALATGRHCTVVDHGHANSLVTMAQQLLDAAPARFALAGHSMGARVALEVVRLAPQRVSRVALLDTGYLPRAAGAAGEEEAAKRYALLKVAQEQGVRAMAQVWVQGMVHPARLGDVELVERILAMFTRKSPEVFAAQITALLTRPDASDVLRS
;
A
#
# COMPACT_ATOMS: atom_id res chain seq x y z
N MET A 1 -11.66 26.90 10.64
CA MET A 1 -11.20 25.81 11.51
C MET A 1 -10.16 25.01 10.76
N PRO A 2 -9.03 24.56 11.36
CA PRO A 2 -8.09 23.72 10.67
C PRO A 2 -8.82 22.44 10.22
N HIS A 3 -8.59 22.04 8.97
CA HIS A 3 -9.16 20.80 8.46
C HIS A 3 -8.54 19.61 9.22
N GLU A 4 -9.32 18.55 9.39
CA GLU A 4 -8.90 17.32 10.03
C GLU A 4 -7.66 16.74 9.35
N PRO A 5 -6.68 16.21 10.12
CA PRO A 5 -5.49 15.58 9.56
C PRO A 5 -5.85 14.42 8.61
N LEU A 6 -5.06 14.26 7.54
CA LEU A 6 -5.21 13.18 6.57
C LEU A 6 -3.98 12.28 6.60
N ILE A 7 -4.20 11.00 6.83
CA ILE A 7 -3.16 9.98 6.75
C ILE A 7 -3.27 9.27 5.40
N LEU A 8 -2.15 9.19 4.70
CA LEU A 8 -2.01 8.60 3.38
C LEU A 8 -1.18 7.32 3.49
N VAL A 9 -1.77 6.20 3.06
CA VAL A 9 -1.18 4.86 3.23
C VAL A 9 -0.79 4.31 1.86
N PRO A 10 0.52 4.20 1.56
CA PRO A 10 1.01 3.74 0.26
C PRO A 10 0.80 2.23 0.07
N GLY A 11 0.84 1.81 -1.19
CA GLY A 11 0.79 0.41 -1.58
C GLY A 11 2.10 -0.35 -1.37
N LEU A 12 2.09 -1.61 -1.80
CA LEU A 12 3.25 -2.50 -1.78
C LEU A 12 4.44 -1.86 -2.50
N MET A 13 5.59 -1.75 -1.83
CA MET A 13 6.82 -1.13 -2.32
C MET A 13 6.71 0.36 -2.66
N CYS A 14 5.55 0.98 -2.41
CA CYS A 14 5.35 2.41 -2.59
C CYS A 14 5.79 3.22 -1.36
N ASP A 15 6.06 4.49 -1.58
CA ASP A 15 6.34 5.49 -0.55
C ASP A 15 5.57 6.79 -0.83
N HIS A 16 6.05 7.93 -0.29
CA HIS A 16 5.42 9.23 -0.49
C HIS A 16 5.25 9.62 -1.96
N ALA A 17 6.11 9.14 -2.87
CA ALA A 17 6.07 9.51 -4.28
C ALA A 17 4.76 9.11 -4.98
N VAL A 18 4.06 8.06 -4.50
CA VAL A 18 2.75 7.69 -5.07
C VAL A 18 1.69 8.74 -4.80
N TRP A 19 1.85 9.55 -3.74
CA TRP A 19 0.92 10.59 -3.34
C TRP A 19 1.32 12.00 -3.79
N GLU A 20 2.59 12.21 -4.19
CA GLU A 20 3.11 13.52 -4.60
C GLU A 20 2.21 14.29 -5.59
N PRO A 21 1.67 13.66 -6.64
CA PRO A 21 0.83 14.39 -7.60
C PRO A 21 -0.48 14.93 -6.99
N LEU A 22 -0.93 14.34 -5.89
CA LEU A 22 -2.19 14.69 -5.22
C LEU A 22 -1.97 15.63 -4.02
N LEU A 23 -0.76 15.67 -3.45
CA LEU A 23 -0.48 16.45 -2.25
C LEU A 23 -0.83 17.93 -2.37
N PRO A 24 -0.58 18.64 -3.48
CA PRO A 24 -0.96 20.04 -3.62
C PRO A 24 -2.46 20.30 -3.40
N ALA A 25 -3.31 19.38 -3.84
CA ALA A 25 -4.76 19.48 -3.65
C ALA A 25 -5.19 18.97 -2.26
N LEU A 26 -4.60 17.87 -1.79
CA LEU A 26 -4.99 17.24 -0.53
C LEU A 26 -4.53 18.03 0.70
N ALA A 27 -3.37 18.68 0.64
CA ALA A 27 -2.79 19.43 1.75
C ALA A 27 -3.37 20.84 1.90
N THR A 28 -4.29 21.26 1.05
CA THR A 28 -4.92 22.58 1.16
C THR A 28 -5.69 22.70 2.48
N GLY A 29 -5.13 23.49 3.41
CA GLY A 29 -5.73 23.77 4.71
C GLY A 29 -5.70 22.60 5.72
N ARG A 30 -4.98 21.49 5.43
CA ARG A 30 -4.85 20.35 6.35
C ARG A 30 -3.42 19.78 6.37
N HIS A 31 -3.07 19.12 7.44
CA HIS A 31 -1.85 18.36 7.54
C HIS A 31 -2.03 16.98 6.90
N CYS A 32 -1.15 16.60 5.96
CA CYS A 32 -1.09 15.28 5.35
C CYS A 32 0.16 14.55 5.83
N THR A 33 -0.02 13.32 6.30
CA THR A 33 1.09 12.43 6.70
C THR A 33 1.07 11.21 5.81
N VAL A 34 2.18 10.89 5.16
CA VAL A 34 2.36 9.64 4.43
C VAL A 34 3.10 8.66 5.34
N VAL A 35 2.52 7.48 5.54
CA VAL A 35 3.12 6.45 6.41
C VAL A 35 4.17 5.62 5.68
N ASP A 36 5.13 5.10 6.43
CA ASP A 36 6.07 4.06 5.97
C ASP A 36 5.88 2.81 6.84
N HIS A 37 5.68 1.67 6.20
CA HIS A 37 5.44 0.41 6.89
C HIS A 37 6.73 -0.32 7.30
N GLY A 38 7.90 0.16 6.83
CA GLY A 38 9.18 -0.49 7.10
C GLY A 38 9.15 -1.99 6.77
N HIS A 39 9.64 -2.80 7.71
CA HIS A 39 9.69 -4.26 7.60
C HIS A 39 8.47 -4.98 8.20
N ALA A 40 7.37 -4.29 8.46
CA ALA A 40 6.17 -4.93 8.99
C ALA A 40 5.64 -5.99 7.99
N ASN A 41 5.39 -7.18 8.50
CA ASN A 41 4.99 -8.36 7.71
C ASN A 41 3.54 -8.81 7.94
N SER A 42 2.75 -7.93 8.52
CA SER A 42 1.31 -8.14 8.78
C SER A 42 0.56 -6.83 8.61
N LEU A 43 -0.62 -6.87 7.95
CA LEU A 43 -1.48 -5.70 7.80
C LEU A 43 -1.96 -5.18 9.15
N VAL A 44 -2.22 -6.08 10.11
CA VAL A 44 -2.60 -5.71 11.49
C VAL A 44 -1.48 -4.95 12.19
N THR A 45 -0.23 -5.43 12.06
CA THR A 45 0.94 -4.73 12.63
C THR A 45 1.12 -3.35 11.99
N MET A 46 0.98 -3.23 10.68
CA MET A 46 1.04 -1.95 9.97
C MET A 46 -0.05 -0.98 10.45
N ALA A 47 -1.27 -1.48 10.65
CA ALA A 47 -2.38 -0.69 11.18
C ALA A 47 -2.13 -0.23 12.61
N GLN A 48 -1.58 -1.09 13.47
CA GLN A 48 -1.26 -0.73 14.85
C GLN A 48 -0.17 0.35 14.90
N GLN A 49 0.91 0.19 14.13
CA GLN A 49 1.97 1.21 14.03
C GLN A 49 1.45 2.57 13.55
N LEU A 50 0.51 2.56 12.59
CA LEU A 50 -0.17 3.77 12.14
C LEU A 50 -0.97 4.39 13.28
N LEU A 51 -1.77 3.60 14.00
CA LEU A 51 -2.59 4.08 15.11
C LEU A 51 -1.74 4.64 16.27
N ASP A 52 -0.59 4.05 16.54
CA ASP A 52 0.32 4.50 17.61
C ASP A 52 0.90 5.91 17.30
N ALA A 53 1.11 6.21 16.02
CA ALA A 53 1.65 7.50 15.56
C ALA A 53 0.56 8.54 15.20
N ALA A 54 -0.68 8.09 14.97
CA ALA A 54 -1.75 8.93 14.47
C ALA A 54 -2.35 9.85 15.55
N PRO A 55 -2.89 11.04 15.18
CA PRO A 55 -3.68 11.87 16.08
C PRO A 55 -4.95 11.14 16.54
N ALA A 56 -5.62 11.67 17.57
CA ALA A 56 -6.82 11.06 18.17
C ALA A 56 -7.93 10.82 17.15
N ARG A 57 -8.09 11.71 16.16
CA ARG A 57 -9.08 11.62 15.08
C ARG A 57 -8.46 12.09 13.76
N PHE A 58 -8.72 11.38 12.67
CA PHE A 58 -8.15 11.66 11.36
C PHE A 58 -9.01 11.11 10.21
N ALA A 59 -8.82 11.68 9.03
CA ALA A 59 -9.24 11.09 7.76
C ALA A 59 -8.13 10.14 7.25
N LEU A 60 -8.50 9.12 6.49
CA LEU A 60 -7.59 8.07 6.03
C LEU A 60 -7.79 7.80 4.54
N ALA A 61 -6.71 7.73 3.78
CA ALA A 61 -6.75 7.29 2.39
C ALA A 61 -5.67 6.24 2.15
N GLY A 62 -6.05 5.09 1.62
CA GLY A 62 -5.14 3.99 1.33
C GLY A 62 -5.17 3.58 -0.13
N HIS A 63 -4.01 3.27 -0.70
CA HIS A 63 -3.86 2.75 -2.05
C HIS A 63 -3.39 1.30 -2.04
N SER A 64 -4.08 0.40 -2.76
CA SER A 64 -3.70 -1.00 -2.92
C SER A 64 -3.50 -1.73 -1.56
N MET A 65 -2.29 -2.20 -1.24
CA MET A 65 -1.96 -2.76 0.09
C MET A 65 -2.28 -1.77 1.21
N GLY A 66 -1.98 -0.48 1.02
CA GLY A 66 -2.29 0.56 2.01
C GLY A 66 -3.78 0.72 2.28
N ALA A 67 -4.64 0.46 1.31
CA ALA A 67 -6.09 0.45 1.54
C ALA A 67 -6.53 -0.76 2.38
N ARG A 68 -5.86 -1.91 2.26
CA ARG A 68 -6.09 -3.04 3.15
C ARG A 68 -5.62 -2.73 4.58
N VAL A 69 -4.51 -2.02 4.74
CA VAL A 69 -4.08 -1.49 6.05
C VAL A 69 -5.13 -0.52 6.61
N ALA A 70 -5.69 0.34 5.77
CA ALA A 70 -6.76 1.26 6.18
C ALA A 70 -8.00 0.52 6.68
N LEU A 71 -8.38 -0.60 6.07
CA LEU A 71 -9.46 -1.47 6.58
C LEU A 71 -9.14 -2.04 7.96
N GLU A 72 -7.90 -2.47 8.20
CA GLU A 72 -7.49 -2.94 9.54
C GLU A 72 -7.48 -1.79 10.57
N VAL A 73 -7.11 -0.57 10.17
CA VAL A 73 -7.23 0.62 11.03
C VAL A 73 -8.69 0.87 11.44
N VAL A 74 -9.62 0.81 10.48
CA VAL A 74 -11.07 0.94 10.76
C VAL A 74 -11.54 -0.20 11.68
N ARG A 75 -11.10 -1.45 11.46
CA ARG A 75 -11.44 -2.58 12.33
C ARG A 75 -10.98 -2.37 13.77
N LEU A 76 -9.75 -1.88 13.96
CA LEU A 76 -9.14 -1.73 15.28
C LEU A 76 -9.64 -0.50 16.04
N ALA A 77 -9.92 0.60 15.34
CA ALA A 77 -10.24 1.88 15.96
C ALA A 77 -11.24 2.71 15.12
N PRO A 78 -12.46 2.21 14.84
CA PRO A 78 -13.42 2.87 13.96
C PRO A 78 -13.75 4.30 14.45
N GLN A 79 -13.78 4.53 15.76
CA GLN A 79 -14.09 5.83 16.37
C GLN A 79 -13.04 6.90 16.10
N ARG A 80 -11.83 6.52 15.68
CA ARG A 80 -10.73 7.46 15.33
C ARG A 80 -10.76 7.89 13.87
N VAL A 81 -11.42 7.13 13.01
CA VAL A 81 -11.47 7.37 11.56
C VAL A 81 -12.76 8.12 11.21
N SER A 82 -12.64 9.36 10.78
CA SER A 82 -13.79 10.18 10.40
C SER A 82 -14.27 9.92 8.98
N ARG A 83 -13.34 9.60 8.08
CA ARG A 83 -13.57 9.32 6.66
C ARG A 83 -12.51 8.37 6.17
N VAL A 84 -12.87 7.47 5.27
CA VAL A 84 -11.92 6.57 4.60
C VAL A 84 -12.10 6.63 3.09
N ALA A 85 -10.97 6.65 2.37
CA ALA A 85 -10.91 6.46 0.92
C ALA A 85 -10.05 5.23 0.62
N LEU A 86 -10.62 4.30 -0.14
CA LEU A 86 -9.97 3.05 -0.55
C LEU A 86 -9.76 3.09 -2.06
N LEU A 87 -8.50 3.11 -2.51
CA LEU A 87 -8.13 3.26 -3.90
C LEU A 87 -7.50 1.95 -4.40
N ASP A 88 -8.03 1.43 -5.49
CA ASP A 88 -7.49 0.30 -6.25
C ASP A 88 -7.14 -0.92 -5.37
N THR A 89 -8.10 -1.43 -4.61
CA THR A 89 -7.91 -2.51 -3.65
C THR A 89 -9.03 -3.53 -3.67
N GLY A 90 -8.70 -4.76 -3.24
CA GLY A 90 -9.68 -5.74 -2.82
C GLY A 90 -9.76 -5.82 -1.29
N TYR A 91 -10.78 -6.48 -0.78
CA TYR A 91 -11.06 -6.64 0.65
C TYR A 91 -11.11 -8.10 1.09
N LEU A 92 -11.16 -9.04 0.17
CA LEU A 92 -11.22 -10.47 0.46
C LEU A 92 -9.85 -11.01 0.89
N PRO A 93 -9.81 -12.10 1.68
CA PRO A 93 -8.59 -12.81 2.00
C PRO A 93 -7.97 -13.43 0.74
N ARG A 94 -6.78 -14.01 0.88
CA ARG A 94 -6.21 -14.82 -0.19
C ARG A 94 -7.15 -15.98 -0.52
N ALA A 95 -7.42 -16.23 -1.80
CA ALA A 95 -8.23 -17.35 -2.22
C ALA A 95 -7.64 -18.69 -1.73
N ALA A 96 -8.51 -19.65 -1.45
CA ALA A 96 -8.09 -21.01 -1.14
C ALA A 96 -7.72 -21.79 -2.42
N GLY A 97 -6.94 -22.84 -2.27
CA GLY A 97 -6.58 -23.76 -3.36
C GLY A 97 -5.73 -23.13 -4.46
N ALA A 98 -5.87 -23.61 -5.68
CA ALA A 98 -4.98 -23.31 -6.81
C ALA A 98 -4.84 -21.80 -7.10
N ALA A 99 -5.92 -21.03 -7.00
CA ALA A 99 -5.87 -19.58 -7.25
C ALA A 99 -5.00 -18.83 -6.23
N GLY A 100 -5.07 -19.21 -4.97
CA GLY A 100 -4.23 -18.62 -3.92
C GLY A 100 -2.78 -19.09 -4.01
N GLU A 101 -2.54 -20.31 -4.44
CA GLU A 101 -1.19 -20.83 -4.71
C GLU A 101 -0.55 -20.11 -5.89
N GLU A 102 -1.30 -19.86 -6.96
CA GLU A 102 -0.84 -19.10 -8.12
C GLU A 102 -0.50 -17.64 -7.74
N GLU A 103 -1.33 -16.98 -6.91
CA GLU A 103 -1.02 -15.64 -6.38
C GLU A 103 0.31 -15.65 -5.62
N ALA A 104 0.50 -16.62 -4.73
CA ALA A 104 1.72 -16.73 -3.95
C ALA A 104 2.95 -16.99 -4.85
N ALA A 105 2.83 -17.89 -5.80
CA ALA A 105 3.91 -18.22 -6.74
C ALA A 105 4.34 -16.98 -7.56
N LYS A 106 3.39 -16.20 -8.09
CA LYS A 106 3.68 -14.95 -8.81
C LYS A 106 4.43 -13.93 -7.95
N ARG A 107 4.03 -13.77 -6.69
CA ARG A 107 4.70 -12.84 -5.76
C ARG A 107 6.12 -13.30 -5.42
N TYR A 108 6.30 -14.59 -5.14
CA TYR A 108 7.63 -15.15 -4.86
C TYR A 108 8.55 -15.14 -6.09
N ALA A 109 8.02 -15.29 -7.30
CA ALA A 109 8.80 -15.17 -8.53
C ALA A 109 9.37 -13.73 -8.68
N LEU A 110 8.57 -12.71 -8.41
CA LEU A 110 9.05 -11.32 -8.39
C LEU A 110 10.06 -11.07 -7.27
N LEU A 111 9.84 -11.63 -6.08
CA LEU A 111 10.80 -11.53 -4.98
C LEU A 111 12.14 -12.15 -5.34
N LYS A 112 12.13 -13.31 -6.01
CA LYS A 112 13.34 -13.96 -6.50
C LYS A 112 14.11 -13.04 -7.46
N VAL A 113 13.43 -12.38 -8.39
CA VAL A 113 14.08 -11.40 -9.28
C VAL A 113 14.70 -10.26 -8.46
N ALA A 114 13.99 -9.74 -7.46
CA ALA A 114 14.51 -8.68 -6.60
C ALA A 114 15.78 -9.11 -5.83
N GLN A 115 15.83 -10.36 -5.36
CA GLN A 115 16.97 -10.92 -4.62
C GLN A 115 18.18 -11.23 -5.49
N GLU A 116 17.95 -11.75 -6.70
CA GLU A 116 19.03 -12.20 -7.60
C GLU A 116 19.55 -11.08 -8.52
N GLN A 117 18.69 -10.16 -8.94
CA GLN A 117 18.98 -9.15 -9.97
C GLN A 117 18.78 -7.71 -9.46
N GLY A 118 18.30 -7.55 -8.21
CA GLY A 118 18.03 -6.27 -7.59
C GLY A 118 16.60 -5.75 -7.81
N VAL A 119 16.20 -4.83 -6.94
CA VAL A 119 14.84 -4.27 -6.91
C VAL A 119 14.49 -3.56 -8.22
N ARG A 120 15.45 -2.91 -8.89
CA ARG A 120 15.19 -2.23 -10.17
C ARG A 120 14.78 -3.21 -11.27
N ALA A 121 15.45 -4.36 -11.38
CA ALA A 121 15.11 -5.38 -12.35
C ALA A 121 13.70 -5.94 -12.09
N MET A 122 13.38 -6.24 -10.83
CA MET A 122 12.04 -6.63 -10.43
C MET A 122 10.99 -5.57 -10.79
N ALA A 123 11.27 -4.30 -10.52
CA ALA A 123 10.37 -3.19 -10.81
C ALA A 123 10.10 -3.04 -12.32
N GLN A 124 11.11 -3.23 -13.17
CA GLN A 124 10.97 -3.22 -14.63
C GLN A 124 10.03 -4.32 -15.15
N VAL A 125 10.06 -5.49 -14.53
CA VAL A 125 9.10 -6.57 -14.84
C VAL A 125 7.70 -6.20 -14.34
N TRP A 126 7.60 -5.72 -13.12
CA TRP A 126 6.32 -5.52 -12.45
C TRP A 126 5.54 -4.32 -13.01
N VAL A 127 6.22 -3.24 -13.40
CA VAL A 127 5.59 -2.02 -13.92
C VAL A 127 4.74 -2.27 -15.17
N GLN A 128 5.07 -3.31 -15.95
CA GLN A 128 4.32 -3.68 -17.17
C GLN A 128 2.87 -4.07 -16.87
N GLY A 129 2.60 -4.60 -15.68
CA GLY A 129 1.23 -4.97 -15.25
C GLY A 129 0.56 -3.92 -14.35
N MET A 130 1.27 -2.87 -13.96
CA MET A 130 0.76 -1.86 -13.02
C MET A 130 0.29 -0.58 -13.72
N VAL A 131 0.92 -0.23 -14.83
CA VAL A 131 0.63 0.99 -15.58
C VAL A 131 -0.27 0.63 -16.76
N HIS A 132 -1.27 1.47 -17.00
CA HIS A 132 -2.13 1.29 -18.17
C HIS A 132 -1.28 1.23 -19.46
N PRO A 133 -1.54 0.28 -20.38
CA PRO A 133 -0.70 0.07 -21.56
C PRO A 133 -0.40 1.34 -22.37
N ALA A 134 -1.38 2.24 -22.51
CA ALA A 134 -1.22 3.53 -23.20
C ALA A 134 -0.23 4.49 -22.50
N ARG A 135 0.13 4.23 -21.24
CA ARG A 135 1.05 5.06 -20.45
C ARG A 135 2.44 4.41 -20.27
N LEU A 136 2.64 3.17 -20.74
CA LEU A 136 3.94 2.50 -20.64
C LEU A 136 5.03 3.21 -21.49
N GLY A 137 4.65 3.97 -22.51
CA GLY A 137 5.55 4.82 -23.28
C GLY A 137 5.90 6.15 -22.60
N ASP A 138 5.28 6.49 -21.48
CA ASP A 138 5.60 7.67 -20.69
C ASP A 138 6.84 7.37 -19.82
N VAL A 139 8.01 7.66 -20.40
CA VAL A 139 9.31 7.34 -19.80
C VAL A 139 9.49 7.99 -18.43
N GLU A 140 9.01 9.23 -18.27
CA GLU A 140 9.12 9.96 -17.00
C GLU A 140 8.29 9.28 -15.91
N LEU A 141 7.04 8.91 -16.21
CA LEU A 141 6.18 8.20 -15.28
C LEU A 141 6.78 6.86 -14.86
N VAL A 142 7.22 6.07 -15.85
CA VAL A 142 7.82 4.75 -15.59
C VAL A 142 9.07 4.88 -14.73
N GLU A 143 9.96 5.81 -15.05
CA GLU A 143 11.19 6.03 -14.30
C GLU A 143 10.93 6.49 -12.86
N ARG A 144 9.94 7.34 -12.63
CA ARG A 144 9.50 7.74 -11.27
C ARG A 144 9.02 6.53 -10.46
N ILE A 145 8.29 5.60 -11.06
CA ILE A 145 7.85 4.36 -10.41
C ILE A 145 9.06 3.48 -10.08
N LEU A 146 9.96 3.27 -11.03
CA LEU A 146 11.17 2.47 -10.81
C LEU A 146 12.04 3.07 -9.69
N ALA A 147 12.24 4.39 -9.71
CA ALA A 147 12.99 5.09 -8.67
C ALA A 147 12.32 4.97 -7.29
N MET A 148 10.99 5.02 -7.20
CA MET A 148 10.24 4.79 -5.98
C MET A 148 10.52 3.40 -5.39
N PHE A 149 10.46 2.36 -6.21
CA PHE A 149 10.69 0.99 -5.76
C PHE A 149 12.15 0.76 -5.31
N THR A 150 13.12 1.35 -6.01
CA THR A 150 14.54 1.18 -5.67
C THR A 150 14.96 1.81 -4.36
N ARG A 151 14.11 2.62 -3.74
CA ARG A 151 14.33 3.10 -2.36
C ARG A 151 14.00 2.06 -1.28
N LYS A 152 13.42 0.93 -1.67
CA LYS A 152 13.11 -0.19 -0.77
C LYS A 152 14.04 -1.38 -1.07
N SER A 153 14.16 -2.29 -0.10
CA SER A 153 15.00 -3.47 -0.21
C SER A 153 14.19 -4.74 -0.53
N PRO A 154 14.85 -5.83 -0.98
CA PRO A 154 14.19 -7.13 -1.14
C PRO A 154 13.58 -7.66 0.17
N GLU A 155 14.16 -7.35 1.33
CA GLU A 155 13.65 -7.75 2.65
C GLU A 155 12.34 -7.04 2.98
N VAL A 156 12.22 -5.75 2.67
CA VAL A 156 10.96 -5.00 2.78
C VAL A 156 9.91 -5.61 1.86
N PHE A 157 10.29 -5.95 0.62
CA PHE A 157 9.39 -6.61 -0.32
C PHE A 157 8.91 -7.95 0.20
N ALA A 158 9.80 -8.80 0.75
CA ALA A 158 9.45 -10.09 1.35
C ALA A 158 8.47 -9.94 2.52
N ALA A 159 8.71 -8.98 3.41
CA ALA A 159 7.83 -8.70 4.54
C ALA A 159 6.42 -8.27 4.07
N GLN A 160 6.35 -7.36 3.13
CA GLN A 160 5.08 -6.86 2.60
C GLN A 160 4.32 -7.93 1.78
N ILE A 161 5.03 -8.81 1.04
CA ILE A 161 4.41 -9.99 0.40
C ILE A 161 3.77 -10.88 1.46
N THR A 162 4.49 -11.16 2.55
CA THR A 162 3.95 -11.97 3.66
C THR A 162 2.67 -11.34 4.21
N ALA A 163 2.65 -10.03 4.46
CA ALA A 163 1.47 -9.32 4.92
C ALA A 163 0.27 -9.48 3.97
N LEU A 164 0.51 -9.43 2.66
CA LEU A 164 -0.55 -9.60 1.67
C LEU A 164 -1.03 -11.05 1.54
N LEU A 165 -0.14 -12.03 1.63
CA LEU A 165 -0.50 -13.45 1.53
C LEU A 165 -1.27 -13.96 2.76
N THR A 166 -1.09 -13.29 3.93
CA THR A 166 -1.79 -13.59 5.18
C THR A 166 -2.91 -12.60 5.49
N ARG A 167 -3.32 -11.81 4.52
CA ARG A 167 -4.34 -10.77 4.69
C ARG A 167 -5.66 -11.32 5.20
N PRO A 168 -6.27 -10.71 6.22
CA PRO A 168 -7.58 -11.12 6.71
C PRO A 168 -8.71 -10.74 5.73
N ASP A 169 -9.87 -11.34 5.92
CA ASP A 169 -11.13 -10.91 5.32
C ASP A 169 -11.59 -9.59 5.97
N ALA A 170 -11.91 -8.60 5.16
CA ALA A 170 -12.42 -7.32 5.63
C ALA A 170 -13.88 -7.06 5.20
N SER A 171 -14.62 -8.11 4.84
CA SER A 171 -16.03 -8.00 4.41
C SER A 171 -16.93 -7.42 5.48
N ASP A 172 -16.68 -7.72 6.74
CA ASP A 172 -17.41 -7.19 7.90
C ASP A 172 -17.16 -5.70 8.12
N VAL A 173 -15.92 -5.24 7.91
CA VAL A 173 -15.55 -3.83 8.04
C VAL A 173 -16.27 -2.96 7.02
N LEU A 174 -16.51 -3.49 5.82
CA LEU A 174 -17.24 -2.77 4.76
C LEU A 174 -18.76 -2.73 4.97
N ARG A 175 -19.28 -3.51 5.91
CA ARG A 175 -20.72 -3.53 6.27
C ARG A 175 -21.04 -2.69 7.48
N SER A 176 -20.03 -2.29 8.26
CA SER A 176 -20.17 -1.47 9.46
C SER A 176 -20.15 0.02 9.11
#